data_a8874441c6124e2f8e429aa047ddba86
#
_entry.id   a8874441c6124e2f8e429aa047ddba86
#
_cell.length_a   1.000
_cell.length_b   1.000
_cell.length_c   1.000
_cell.angle_alpha   90.00
_cell.angle_beta   90.00
_cell.angle_gamma   90.00
#
_symmetry.space_group_name_H-M   'P 1'
#
loop_
_entity.id
_entity.type
_entity.pdbx_description
1 polymer ?
#
loop_
_entity_poly.entity_id
_entity_poly.type
_entity_poly.pdbx_seq_one_letter_code
_entity_poly.pdbx_strand_id
1 'polypeptide(L)'
;MKARAFEANFDGLVGPTHNYSGLSFGNIASKNNAGRVANPKLAALQGLAKMKALADMGFKQGVLAPHERPSVVTLRKLGFVGNDAAVIRAASAAAPMIFSGALSASSMWSANAATVSPGANTGDGRVHFTPANLNNKFHRAIEHPTTSRILKAVFTDTQFFVHHDALPGCPQFGDEGAANHTRFCSVYGEPGVEFFVYGGSGFNMATPAPKKYPARQTLEASQAIARLHRLDPGKVVFAQQNPAVIDAGVFHNDVIAVGNGNVLFCHAFAFLDQSKVLAEITEKLGGDFVALEVESADVTVEDAVASYLFNSQLLTRADGSMLLLVPEECRRNERVWTYLQKLLAQQTPIRELLVMDLRESMRNGGGPACLRLRVELTEQQLAAVNPATLMNDALYRRLTTWVEKHYRDQLSESDLADPALLDECRAALDELTQILCLGSVYPFQIGGE
;
A
#
# COMPACT_ATOMS: atom_id res chain seq x y z
N MET A 1 8.31 -26.63 -20.06
CA MET A 1 7.07 -25.84 -19.87
C MET A 1 7.46 -24.59 -19.13
N LYS A 2 7.01 -23.39 -19.55
CA LYS A 2 7.22 -22.16 -18.77
C LYS A 2 6.51 -22.31 -17.42
N ALA A 3 7.15 -21.87 -16.34
CA ALA A 3 6.56 -21.93 -15.01
C ALA A 3 5.31 -21.02 -14.98
N ARG A 4 4.18 -21.55 -14.51
CA ARG A 4 2.97 -20.77 -14.31
C ARG A 4 3.20 -19.74 -13.19
N ALA A 5 2.80 -18.49 -13.42
CA ALA A 5 2.90 -17.44 -12.43
C ALA A 5 1.53 -16.81 -12.16
N PHE A 6 1.40 -16.16 -11.00
CA PHE A 6 0.17 -15.56 -10.50
C PHE A 6 0.45 -14.22 -9.86
N GLU A 7 -0.52 -13.35 -9.93
CA GLU A 7 -0.60 -12.21 -9.02
C GLU A 7 -1.08 -12.69 -7.65
N ALA A 8 -0.32 -12.38 -6.60
CA ALA A 8 -0.71 -12.53 -5.21
C ALA A 8 -0.82 -11.15 -4.56
N ASN A 9 -1.89 -10.91 -3.82
CA ASN A 9 -2.14 -9.64 -3.13
C ASN A 9 -2.03 -9.86 -1.62
N PHE A 10 -1.10 -9.15 -0.96
CA PHE A 10 -0.89 -9.23 0.48
C PHE A 10 -1.47 -7.97 1.13
N ASP A 11 -2.59 -8.13 1.81
CA ASP A 11 -3.25 -7.01 2.48
C ASP A 11 -2.70 -6.77 3.88
N GLY A 12 -2.53 -5.49 4.23
CA GLY A 12 -2.21 -5.07 5.58
C GLY A 12 -3.40 -5.27 6.52
N LEU A 13 -3.21 -6.06 7.56
CA LEU A 13 -4.21 -6.20 8.60
C LEU A 13 -4.27 -4.91 9.43
N VAL A 14 -5.48 -4.42 9.68
CA VAL A 14 -5.69 -3.25 10.55
C VAL A 14 -5.30 -3.60 11.98
N GLY A 15 -4.48 -2.76 12.62
CA GLY A 15 -4.03 -2.98 13.99
C GLY A 15 -5.08 -2.63 15.05
N PRO A 16 -4.94 -3.17 16.30
CA PRO A 16 -5.90 -2.95 17.39
C PRO A 16 -5.99 -1.50 17.88
N THR A 17 -5.02 -0.68 17.53
CA THR A 17 -4.95 0.75 17.88
C THR A 17 -5.33 1.66 16.70
N HIS A 18 -6.08 1.15 15.72
CA HIS A 18 -6.54 1.94 14.58
C HIS A 18 -7.27 3.20 15.04
N ASN A 19 -6.84 4.34 14.50
CA ASN A 19 -7.37 5.66 14.87
C ASN A 19 -7.30 6.63 13.69
N TYR A 20 -7.99 7.77 13.81
CA TYR A 20 -8.04 8.83 12.82
C TYR A 20 -7.23 10.04 13.26
N SER A 21 -5.91 9.95 13.18
CA SER A 21 -5.01 11.03 13.62
C SER A 21 -4.90 12.21 12.64
N GLY A 22 -5.32 12.06 11.39
CA GLY A 22 -5.33 13.15 10.39
C GLY A 22 -3.96 13.72 10.03
N LEU A 23 -2.87 12.96 10.20
CA LEU A 23 -1.48 13.43 10.12
C LEU A 23 -0.98 13.72 8.71
N SER A 24 -1.68 13.27 7.69
CA SER A 24 -1.19 13.30 6.31
C SER A 24 -1.64 14.58 5.60
N PHE A 25 -0.82 15.62 5.65
CA PHE A 25 -1.01 16.82 4.85
C PHE A 25 -1.04 16.47 3.35
N GLY A 26 -2.12 16.86 2.66
CA GLY A 26 -2.40 16.49 1.27
C GLY A 26 -3.38 15.32 1.10
N ASN A 27 -3.64 14.51 2.15
CA ASN A 27 -4.70 13.52 2.15
C ASN A 27 -5.98 14.12 2.75
N ILE A 28 -6.90 14.53 1.88
CA ILE A 28 -8.12 15.27 2.25
C ILE A 28 -9.04 14.41 3.12
N ALA A 29 -9.22 13.13 2.77
CA ALA A 29 -10.09 12.21 3.52
C ALA A 29 -9.59 12.00 4.95
N SER A 30 -8.29 11.74 5.13
CA SER A 30 -7.67 11.59 6.44
C SER A 30 -7.84 12.85 7.29
N LYS A 31 -7.59 14.04 6.72
CA LYS A 31 -7.72 15.32 7.43
C LYS A 31 -9.15 15.60 7.89
N ASN A 32 -10.15 15.31 7.05
CA ASN A 32 -11.57 15.58 7.34
C ASN A 32 -12.15 14.69 8.44
N ASN A 33 -11.48 13.58 8.77
CA ASN A 33 -11.90 12.64 9.78
C ASN A 33 -11.06 12.70 11.07
N ALA A 34 -10.07 13.60 11.15
CA ALA A 34 -9.17 13.73 12.30
C ALA A 34 -9.95 13.88 13.62
N GLY A 35 -9.52 13.16 14.66
CA GLY A 35 -10.09 13.23 16.02
C GLY A 35 -11.45 12.55 16.19
N ARG A 36 -12.00 11.89 15.16
CA ARG A 36 -13.23 11.09 15.33
C ARG A 36 -12.96 9.83 16.13
N VAL A 37 -13.98 9.37 16.85
CA VAL A 37 -13.96 8.04 17.48
C VAL A 37 -13.80 6.98 16.40
N ALA A 38 -12.80 6.13 16.54
CA ALA A 38 -12.52 5.03 15.62
C ALA A 38 -13.20 3.73 16.09
N ASN A 39 -13.40 2.81 15.16
CA ASN A 39 -13.81 1.44 15.44
C ASN A 39 -12.76 0.46 14.86
N PRO A 40 -11.70 0.13 15.64
CA PRO A 40 -10.66 -0.78 15.18
C PRO A 40 -11.18 -2.15 14.78
N LYS A 41 -12.13 -2.69 15.55
CA LYS A 41 -12.76 -3.99 15.27
C LYS A 41 -13.44 -4.00 13.89
N LEU A 42 -14.29 -3.01 13.63
CA LEU A 42 -14.99 -2.91 12.34
C LEU A 42 -14.01 -2.73 11.19
N ALA A 43 -12.98 -1.88 11.36
CA ALA A 43 -11.97 -1.66 10.35
C ALA A 43 -11.22 -2.95 9.98
N ALA A 44 -10.82 -3.74 10.98
CA ALA A 44 -10.17 -5.04 10.77
C ALA A 44 -11.09 -6.05 10.09
N LEU A 45 -12.35 -6.15 10.52
CA LEU A 45 -13.34 -7.07 9.94
C LEU A 45 -13.67 -6.71 8.49
N GLN A 46 -13.77 -5.42 8.13
CA GLN A 46 -13.94 -4.98 6.74
C GLN A 46 -12.75 -5.40 5.84
N GLY A 47 -11.52 -5.24 6.33
CA GLY A 47 -10.31 -5.70 5.63
C GLY A 47 -10.29 -7.21 5.46
N LEU A 48 -10.57 -7.97 6.50
CA LEU A 48 -10.66 -9.44 6.45
C LEU A 48 -11.76 -9.93 5.48
N ALA A 49 -12.92 -9.29 5.47
CA ALA A 49 -14.00 -9.63 4.55
C ALA A 49 -13.59 -9.40 3.09
N LYS A 50 -12.86 -8.31 2.79
CA LYS A 50 -12.28 -8.06 1.46
C LYS A 50 -11.32 -9.17 1.06
N MET A 51 -10.35 -9.51 1.92
CA MET A 51 -9.38 -10.58 1.65
C MET A 51 -10.07 -11.91 1.39
N LYS A 52 -11.07 -12.26 2.21
CA LYS A 52 -11.83 -13.51 2.06
C LYS A 52 -12.63 -13.54 0.75
N ALA A 53 -13.32 -12.46 0.41
CA ALA A 53 -14.08 -12.37 -0.83
C ALA A 53 -13.19 -12.59 -2.07
N LEU A 54 -12.00 -11.98 -2.10
CA LEU A 54 -11.05 -12.18 -3.19
C LEU A 54 -10.49 -13.60 -3.23
N ALA A 55 -10.18 -14.19 -2.07
CA ALA A 55 -9.73 -15.59 -1.98
C ALA A 55 -10.81 -16.57 -2.50
N ASP A 56 -12.09 -16.34 -2.16
CA ASP A 56 -13.23 -17.14 -2.63
C ASP A 56 -13.46 -17.05 -4.14
N MET A 57 -13.09 -15.91 -4.74
CA MET A 57 -13.08 -15.72 -6.19
C MET A 57 -11.88 -16.42 -6.89
N GLY A 58 -10.97 -17.04 -6.12
CA GLY A 58 -9.80 -17.74 -6.63
C GLY A 58 -8.53 -16.91 -6.76
N PHE A 59 -8.55 -15.63 -6.37
CA PHE A 59 -7.36 -14.79 -6.33
C PHE A 59 -6.42 -15.24 -5.20
N LYS A 60 -5.10 -15.14 -5.44
CA LYS A 60 -4.10 -15.45 -4.41
C LYS A 60 -4.05 -14.28 -3.44
N GLN A 61 -4.47 -14.53 -2.20
CA GLN A 61 -4.58 -13.52 -1.16
C GLN A 61 -3.73 -13.90 0.04
N GLY A 62 -2.93 -12.94 0.54
CA GLY A 62 -2.13 -13.08 1.74
C GLY A 62 -2.41 -11.97 2.74
N VAL A 63 -1.83 -12.09 3.93
CA VAL A 63 -1.99 -11.16 5.06
C VAL A 63 -0.62 -10.69 5.53
N LEU A 64 -0.47 -9.37 5.71
CA LEU A 64 0.66 -8.76 6.42
C LEU A 64 0.22 -8.30 7.80
N ALA A 65 1.05 -8.57 8.80
CA ALA A 65 0.76 -8.21 10.18
C ALA A 65 0.81 -6.68 10.40
N PRO A 66 -0.02 -6.10 11.29
CA PRO A 66 0.03 -4.70 11.65
C PRO A 66 1.24 -4.39 12.54
N HIS A 67 1.53 -3.12 12.75
CA HIS A 67 2.62 -2.68 13.62
C HIS A 67 2.17 -2.44 15.06
N GLU A 68 3.11 -2.60 16.01
CA GLU A 68 2.94 -2.15 17.39
C GLU A 68 2.72 -0.63 17.44
N ARG A 69 1.65 -0.21 18.10
CA ARG A 69 1.35 1.21 18.36
C ARG A 69 0.76 1.37 19.77
N PRO A 70 1.16 2.42 20.51
CA PRO A 70 2.19 3.41 20.16
C PRO A 70 3.59 2.80 20.02
N SER A 71 4.43 3.41 19.16
CA SER A 71 5.83 3.01 19.01
C SER A 71 6.68 3.56 20.15
N VAL A 72 6.77 2.81 21.26
CA VAL A 72 7.56 3.20 22.45
C VAL A 72 9.05 3.30 22.12
N VAL A 73 9.57 2.45 21.25
CA VAL A 73 10.95 2.52 20.76
C VAL A 73 11.24 3.88 20.12
N THR A 74 10.32 4.37 19.28
CA THR A 74 10.46 5.70 18.67
C THR A 74 10.42 6.80 19.71
N LEU A 75 9.51 6.75 20.69
CA LEU A 75 9.42 7.73 21.76
C LEU A 75 10.69 7.76 22.60
N ARG A 76 11.28 6.59 22.91
CA ARG A 76 12.57 6.51 23.62
C ARG A 76 13.72 7.12 22.83
N LYS A 77 13.79 6.87 21.51
CA LYS A 77 14.78 7.51 20.62
C LYS A 77 14.65 9.04 20.59
N LEU A 78 13.46 9.56 20.92
CA LEU A 78 13.19 11.00 21.02
C LEU A 78 13.38 11.56 22.46
N GLY A 79 13.96 10.78 23.37
CA GLY A 79 14.39 11.24 24.69
C GLY A 79 13.36 11.03 25.81
N PHE A 80 12.24 10.35 25.58
CA PHE A 80 11.31 9.98 26.66
C PHE A 80 11.86 8.76 27.41
N VAL A 81 11.94 8.85 28.76
CA VAL A 81 12.59 7.85 29.61
C VAL A 81 11.64 7.26 30.64
N GLY A 82 12.02 6.11 31.20
CA GLY A 82 11.23 5.39 32.20
C GLY A 82 10.64 4.08 31.66
N ASN A 83 9.70 3.48 32.42
CA ASN A 83 8.93 2.35 31.91
C ASN A 83 7.95 2.81 30.84
N ASP A 84 7.34 1.87 30.11
CA ASP A 84 6.48 2.17 28.96
C ASP A 84 5.32 3.09 29.31
N ALA A 85 4.69 2.89 30.47
CA ALA A 85 3.61 3.75 30.94
C ALA A 85 4.07 5.19 31.23
N ALA A 86 5.28 5.37 31.76
CA ALA A 86 5.86 6.69 31.98
C ALA A 86 6.19 7.40 30.65
N VAL A 87 6.75 6.67 29.68
CA VAL A 87 7.05 7.16 28.33
C VAL A 87 5.78 7.64 27.63
N ILE A 88 4.71 6.84 27.66
CA ILE A 88 3.41 7.18 27.05
C ILE A 88 2.84 8.45 27.68
N ARG A 89 2.74 8.50 29.02
CA ARG A 89 2.21 9.66 29.73
C ARG A 89 3.05 10.92 29.50
N ALA A 90 4.37 10.81 29.53
CA ALA A 90 5.25 11.94 29.29
C ALA A 90 5.13 12.46 27.85
N ALA A 91 5.11 11.56 26.86
CA ALA A 91 5.01 11.94 25.46
C ALA A 91 3.63 12.57 25.13
N SER A 92 2.54 11.97 25.62
CA SER A 92 1.19 12.51 25.39
C SER A 92 1.00 13.90 26.00
N ALA A 93 1.58 14.15 27.17
CA ALA A 93 1.46 15.45 27.86
C ALA A 93 2.40 16.51 27.28
N ALA A 94 3.68 16.18 27.02
CA ALA A 94 4.70 17.16 26.65
C ALA A 94 4.81 17.39 25.14
N ALA A 95 4.45 16.39 24.30
CA ALA A 95 4.62 16.44 22.85
C ALA A 95 3.48 15.70 22.10
N PRO A 96 2.22 16.17 22.20
CA PRO A 96 1.06 15.43 21.66
C PRO A 96 1.16 15.14 20.16
N MET A 97 1.76 16.01 19.35
CA MET A 97 1.95 15.76 17.91
C MET A 97 2.95 14.63 17.62
N ILE A 98 4.02 14.52 18.43
CA ILE A 98 4.99 13.42 18.35
C ILE A 98 4.30 12.12 18.78
N PHE A 99 3.55 12.18 19.87
CA PHE A 99 2.80 11.03 20.38
C PHE A 99 1.76 10.53 19.36
N SER A 100 0.97 11.43 18.75
CA SER A 100 0.04 11.12 17.68
C SER A 100 0.74 10.44 16.48
N GLY A 101 1.94 10.94 16.11
CA GLY A 101 2.76 10.30 15.08
C GLY A 101 3.19 8.88 15.45
N ALA A 102 3.58 8.65 16.71
CA ALA A 102 3.94 7.31 17.20
C ALA A 102 2.74 6.35 17.31
N LEU A 103 1.51 6.87 17.28
CA LEU A 103 0.25 6.12 17.30
C LEU A 103 -0.33 5.81 15.92
N SER A 104 0.24 6.36 14.85
CA SER A 104 -0.35 6.29 13.50
C SER A 104 -0.67 4.86 13.07
N ALA A 105 -1.89 4.66 12.58
CA ALA A 105 -2.39 3.39 12.04
C ALA A 105 -2.01 3.15 10.57
N SER A 106 -1.22 4.02 9.94
CA SER A 106 -0.98 4.03 8.50
C SER A 106 -0.18 2.84 7.97
N SER A 107 0.43 2.01 8.83
CA SER A 107 1.08 0.75 8.43
C SER A 107 0.12 -0.30 7.84
N MET A 108 -1.19 -0.11 8.00
CA MET A 108 -2.22 -0.92 7.34
C MET A 108 -2.19 -0.79 5.81
N TRP A 109 -1.64 0.28 5.27
CA TRP A 109 -1.57 0.50 3.82
C TRP A 109 -0.34 -0.16 3.22
N SER A 110 -0.50 -1.43 2.86
CA SER A 110 0.58 -2.28 2.34
C SER A 110 1.13 -1.85 0.98
N ALA A 111 0.40 -1.04 0.20
CA ALA A 111 0.95 -0.42 -1.01
C ALA A 111 2.21 0.42 -0.72
N ASN A 112 2.34 0.94 0.51
CA ASN A 112 3.52 1.66 0.95
C ASN A 112 4.54 0.77 1.71
N ALA A 113 4.31 -0.53 1.82
CA ALA A 113 5.23 -1.40 2.56
C ALA A 113 6.58 -1.53 1.85
N ALA A 114 6.56 -1.76 0.54
CA ALA A 114 7.77 -1.95 -0.25
C ALA A 114 7.50 -1.73 -1.74
N THR A 115 8.55 -1.48 -2.52
CA THR A 115 8.56 -1.75 -3.96
C THR A 115 8.96 -3.20 -4.17
N VAL A 116 8.25 -3.91 -5.07
CA VAL A 116 8.46 -5.32 -5.38
C VAL A 116 8.64 -5.50 -6.88
N SER A 117 9.70 -6.20 -7.28
CA SER A 117 9.92 -6.62 -8.67
C SER A 117 9.98 -8.15 -8.76
N PRO A 118 9.22 -8.78 -9.67
CA PRO A 118 9.20 -10.23 -9.82
C PRO A 118 10.47 -10.77 -10.48
N GLY A 119 10.76 -12.04 -10.24
CA GLY A 119 11.94 -12.69 -10.79
C GLY A 119 12.04 -12.65 -12.33
N ALA A 120 10.92 -12.51 -13.02
CA ALA A 120 10.90 -12.35 -14.48
C ALA A 120 11.57 -11.06 -14.97
N ASN A 121 11.67 -10.03 -14.13
CA ASN A 121 12.27 -8.72 -14.46
C ASN A 121 13.63 -8.49 -13.82
N THR A 122 13.98 -9.23 -12.76
CA THR A 122 15.22 -9.04 -12.01
C THR A 122 16.39 -9.78 -12.65
N GLY A 123 17.60 -9.25 -12.50
CA GLY A 123 18.79 -9.84 -13.14
C GLY A 123 19.24 -11.19 -12.57
N ASP A 124 18.68 -11.64 -11.44
CA ASP A 124 19.03 -12.91 -10.79
C ASP A 124 17.84 -13.89 -10.68
N GLY A 125 16.68 -13.54 -11.24
CA GLY A 125 15.49 -14.40 -11.30
C GLY A 125 14.73 -14.53 -9.98
N ARG A 126 15.12 -13.78 -8.92
CA ARG A 126 14.45 -13.78 -7.63
C ARG A 126 13.48 -12.59 -7.51
N VAL A 127 12.49 -12.71 -6.64
CA VAL A 127 11.62 -11.58 -6.29
C VAL A 127 12.35 -10.66 -5.32
N HIS A 128 12.46 -9.39 -5.65
CA HIS A 128 13.14 -8.40 -4.84
C HIS A 128 12.15 -7.51 -4.10
N PHE A 129 12.45 -7.23 -2.83
CA PHE A 129 11.69 -6.34 -1.96
C PHE A 129 12.60 -5.22 -1.44
N THR A 130 12.21 -3.97 -1.64
CA THR A 130 12.83 -2.81 -0.98
C THR A 130 11.78 -2.12 -0.13
N PRO A 131 11.85 -2.21 1.22
CA PRO A 131 10.93 -1.50 2.11
C PRO A 131 11.02 0.01 1.87
N ALA A 132 9.86 0.67 1.76
CA ALA A 132 9.81 2.10 1.52
C ALA A 132 10.20 2.88 2.78
N ASN A 133 11.07 3.87 2.65
CA ASN A 133 11.53 4.68 3.78
C ASN A 133 10.48 5.70 4.28
N LEU A 134 9.52 6.07 3.44
CA LEU A 134 8.37 6.94 3.75
C LEU A 134 8.77 8.24 4.47
N ASN A 135 9.96 8.75 4.14
CA ASN A 135 10.63 9.82 4.89
C ASN A 135 9.93 11.18 4.84
N ASN A 136 8.96 11.36 3.94
CA ASN A 136 8.21 12.61 3.82
C ASN A 136 7.38 12.92 5.07
N LYS A 137 7.00 11.91 5.85
CA LYS A 137 6.16 12.04 7.04
C LYS A 137 6.76 11.27 8.22
N PHE A 138 6.98 11.96 9.36
CA PHE A 138 7.51 11.33 10.58
C PHE A 138 6.76 10.05 10.97
N HIS A 139 5.43 10.10 11.01
CA HIS A 139 4.59 8.97 11.42
C HIS A 139 4.68 7.75 10.47
N ARG A 140 5.18 7.96 9.24
CA ARG A 140 5.41 6.90 8.26
C ARG A 140 6.87 6.44 8.27
N ALA A 141 7.82 7.35 8.42
CA ALA A 141 9.25 7.04 8.41
C ALA A 141 9.68 6.02 9.49
N ILE A 142 8.86 5.86 10.54
CA ILE A 142 9.10 4.88 11.61
C ILE A 142 8.65 3.45 11.25
N GLU A 143 8.06 3.22 10.07
CA GLU A 143 7.44 1.94 9.71
C GLU A 143 8.43 0.91 9.16
N HIS A 144 9.35 1.34 8.29
CA HIS A 144 10.17 0.42 7.48
C HIS A 144 10.97 -0.64 8.27
N PRO A 145 11.46 -0.42 9.51
CA PRO A 145 12.18 -1.47 10.23
C PRO A 145 11.29 -2.67 10.59
N THR A 146 10.04 -2.41 11.03
CA THR A 146 9.08 -3.48 11.32
C THR A 146 8.53 -4.09 10.04
N THR A 147 8.22 -3.28 9.04
CA THR A 147 7.82 -3.76 7.69
C THR A 147 8.84 -4.74 7.13
N SER A 148 10.14 -4.40 7.20
CA SER A 148 11.22 -5.27 6.72
C SER A 148 11.22 -6.64 7.43
N ARG A 149 11.05 -6.66 8.77
CA ARG A 149 10.99 -7.92 9.51
C ARG A 149 9.77 -8.76 9.14
N ILE A 150 8.60 -8.13 8.98
CA ILE A 150 7.37 -8.82 8.57
C ILE A 150 7.54 -9.41 7.16
N LEU A 151 8.05 -8.65 6.20
CA LEU A 151 8.28 -9.16 4.84
C LEU A 151 9.28 -10.32 4.83
N LYS A 152 10.36 -10.25 5.60
CA LYS A 152 11.32 -11.36 5.75
C LYS A 152 10.70 -12.60 6.39
N ALA A 153 9.72 -12.44 7.28
CA ALA A 153 9.00 -13.56 7.92
C ALA A 153 7.92 -14.18 7.01
N VAL A 154 7.41 -13.42 6.04
CA VAL A 154 6.44 -13.91 5.05
C VAL A 154 7.15 -14.55 3.85
N PHE A 155 8.21 -13.94 3.34
CA PHE A 155 8.99 -14.36 2.16
C PHE A 155 10.39 -14.81 2.62
N THR A 156 10.47 -16.02 3.19
CA THR A 156 11.65 -16.48 3.95
C THR A 156 12.75 -17.09 3.11
N ASP A 157 12.40 -17.77 2.00
CA ASP A 157 13.35 -18.57 1.22
C ASP A 157 14.25 -17.70 0.34
N THR A 158 15.52 -17.60 0.73
CA THR A 158 16.53 -16.79 0.02
C THR A 158 16.88 -17.32 -1.39
N GLN A 159 16.45 -18.53 -1.75
CA GLN A 159 16.57 -19.01 -3.14
C GLN A 159 15.62 -18.26 -4.06
N PHE A 160 14.49 -17.80 -3.54
CA PHE A 160 13.44 -17.13 -4.30
C PHE A 160 13.30 -15.65 -4.00
N PHE A 161 13.68 -15.20 -2.80
CA PHE A 161 13.38 -13.84 -2.31
C PHE A 161 14.65 -13.09 -1.89
N VAL A 162 14.72 -11.82 -2.27
CA VAL A 162 15.78 -10.88 -1.86
C VAL A 162 15.16 -9.72 -1.12
N HIS A 163 15.67 -9.44 0.07
CA HIS A 163 15.24 -8.31 0.88
C HIS A 163 16.35 -7.28 0.99
N HIS A 164 16.14 -6.12 0.40
CA HIS A 164 17.03 -4.97 0.54
C HIS A 164 16.71 -4.18 1.80
N ASP A 165 17.65 -3.35 2.24
CA ASP A 165 17.37 -2.32 3.22
C ASP A 165 16.60 -1.16 2.59
N ALA A 166 15.86 -0.40 3.40
CA ALA A 166 15.23 0.84 2.94
C ALA A 166 16.30 1.84 2.46
N LEU A 167 15.96 2.65 1.47
CA LEU A 167 16.85 3.71 0.99
C LEU A 167 17.17 4.72 2.12
N PRO A 168 18.28 5.49 2.00
CA PRO A 168 18.65 6.49 2.99
C PRO A 168 17.49 7.42 3.33
N GLY A 169 17.25 7.67 4.63
CA GLY A 169 16.14 8.48 5.15
C GLY A 169 16.38 9.99 4.99
N CYS A 170 16.65 10.44 3.77
CA CYS A 170 16.83 11.86 3.45
C CYS A 170 15.92 12.28 2.28
N PRO A 171 15.61 13.59 2.14
CA PRO A 171 14.64 14.07 1.15
C PRO A 171 14.94 13.70 -0.29
N GLN A 172 16.22 13.54 -0.66
CA GLN A 172 16.64 13.19 -2.00
C GLN A 172 16.24 11.76 -2.42
N PHE A 173 16.02 10.88 -1.44
CA PHE A 173 15.66 9.49 -1.66
C PHE A 173 14.29 9.15 -1.04
N GLY A 174 13.34 10.09 -1.14
CA GLY A 174 11.96 9.85 -0.73
C GLY A 174 11.33 8.72 -1.53
N ASP A 175 10.92 7.65 -0.82
CA ASP A 175 10.32 6.44 -1.41
C ASP A 175 9.00 6.12 -0.74
N GLU A 176 7.97 5.90 -1.55
CA GLU A 176 6.58 5.62 -1.12
C GLU A 176 6.13 4.19 -1.53
N GLY A 177 7.06 3.37 -2.00
CA GLY A 177 6.81 1.96 -2.32
C GLY A 177 5.91 1.74 -3.54
N ALA A 178 5.18 0.62 -3.54
CA ALA A 178 4.35 0.18 -4.66
C ALA A 178 3.16 1.10 -4.95
N ALA A 179 2.81 2.07 -4.09
CA ALA A 179 1.83 3.10 -4.40
C ALA A 179 2.26 3.98 -5.59
N ASN A 180 3.56 4.03 -5.88
CA ASN A 180 4.16 4.78 -6.98
C ASN A 180 4.88 3.87 -7.99
N HIS A 181 4.57 2.57 -7.97
CA HIS A 181 5.17 1.59 -8.87
C HIS A 181 4.11 0.63 -9.41
N THR A 182 4.19 0.33 -10.70
CA THR A 182 3.31 -0.63 -11.39
C THR A 182 4.16 -1.45 -12.36
N ARG A 183 3.90 -2.75 -12.44
CA ARG A 183 4.48 -3.59 -13.47
C ARG A 183 3.45 -3.92 -14.54
N PHE A 184 3.85 -3.83 -15.81
CA PHE A 184 3.06 -4.26 -16.96
C PHE A 184 3.67 -5.51 -17.60
N CYS A 185 2.83 -6.45 -17.97
CA CYS A 185 3.22 -7.67 -18.69
C CYS A 185 2.04 -8.20 -19.49
N SER A 186 2.31 -8.84 -20.62
CA SER A 186 1.27 -9.55 -21.39
C SER A 186 0.84 -10.84 -20.69
N VAL A 187 1.81 -11.53 -20.03
CA VAL A 187 1.58 -12.78 -19.29
C VAL A 187 2.40 -12.76 -17.99
N TYR A 188 1.81 -13.17 -16.88
CA TYR A 188 2.56 -13.32 -15.63
C TYR A 188 3.67 -14.37 -15.78
N GLY A 189 4.83 -14.09 -15.18
CA GLY A 189 6.03 -14.93 -15.28
C GLY A 189 6.91 -14.63 -16.50
N GLU A 190 6.49 -13.75 -17.40
CA GLU A 190 7.30 -13.29 -18.51
C GLU A 190 7.88 -11.89 -18.24
N PRO A 191 9.01 -11.53 -18.91
CA PRO A 191 9.56 -10.19 -18.76
C PRO A 191 8.55 -9.12 -19.14
N GLY A 192 8.44 -8.09 -18.29
CA GLY A 192 7.49 -6.99 -18.42
C GLY A 192 8.18 -5.64 -18.30
N VAL A 193 7.40 -4.58 -18.18
CA VAL A 193 7.84 -3.21 -18.00
C VAL A 193 7.60 -2.77 -16.56
N GLU A 194 8.66 -2.32 -15.89
CA GLU A 194 8.60 -1.74 -14.54
C GLU A 194 8.38 -0.23 -14.67
N PHE A 195 7.23 0.23 -14.23
CA PHE A 195 6.78 1.60 -14.37
C PHE A 195 6.84 2.33 -13.02
N PHE A 196 7.79 3.24 -12.88
CA PHE A 196 7.99 4.07 -11.70
C PHE A 196 7.43 5.46 -11.93
N VAL A 197 6.63 5.94 -10.98
CA VAL A 197 6.05 7.28 -11.01
C VAL A 197 6.63 8.12 -9.88
N TYR A 198 7.32 9.19 -10.22
CA TYR A 198 7.91 10.13 -9.28
C TYR A 198 7.19 11.48 -9.31
N GLY A 199 7.23 12.23 -8.21
CA GLY A 199 6.62 13.56 -8.14
C GLY A 199 7.63 14.69 -8.26
N GLY A 200 8.93 14.42 -8.03
CA GLY A 200 9.99 15.42 -8.08
C GLY A 200 11.39 14.81 -8.14
N SER A 201 12.41 15.65 -8.23
CA SER A 201 13.81 15.25 -8.16
C SER A 201 14.48 15.85 -6.94
N GLY A 202 15.32 15.06 -6.28
CA GLY A 202 16.11 15.50 -5.13
C GLY A 202 17.35 16.33 -5.48
N PHE A 203 17.81 16.25 -6.75
CA PHE A 203 19.04 16.93 -7.19
C PHE A 203 18.83 17.88 -8.38
N ASN A 204 17.72 17.79 -9.10
CA ASN A 204 17.40 18.68 -10.21
C ASN A 204 16.28 19.65 -9.86
N MET A 205 16.64 20.86 -9.43
CA MET A 205 15.68 21.92 -9.06
C MET A 205 14.90 22.49 -10.25
N ALA A 206 15.28 22.19 -11.49
CA ALA A 206 14.52 22.58 -12.70
C ALA A 206 13.36 21.62 -13.01
N THR A 207 13.29 20.46 -12.34
CA THR A 207 12.16 19.54 -12.47
C THR A 207 10.88 20.23 -12.03
N PRO A 208 9.78 20.21 -12.84
CA PRO A 208 8.50 20.75 -12.45
C PRO A 208 8.06 20.20 -11.08
N ALA A 209 7.59 21.08 -10.19
CA ALA A 209 7.23 20.69 -8.83
C ALA A 209 5.83 21.23 -8.47
N PRO A 210 5.07 20.50 -7.61
CA PRO A 210 3.83 21.01 -7.07
C PRO A 210 4.08 22.21 -6.15
N LYS A 211 3.06 23.06 -6.00
CA LYS A 211 3.15 24.34 -5.23
C LYS A 211 2.50 24.25 -3.85
N LYS A 212 1.49 23.38 -3.71
CA LYS A 212 0.65 23.33 -2.50
C LYS A 212 1.00 22.14 -1.61
N TYR A 213 1.19 20.98 -2.18
CA TYR A 213 1.50 19.74 -1.45
C TYR A 213 2.86 19.17 -1.89
N PRO A 214 3.62 18.56 -0.98
CA PRO A 214 4.94 18.03 -1.35
C PRO A 214 4.82 16.82 -2.28
N ALA A 215 5.69 16.76 -3.29
CA ALA A 215 6.00 15.51 -3.97
C ALA A 215 6.69 14.57 -2.98
N ARG A 216 6.26 13.30 -2.92
CA ARG A 216 6.77 12.35 -1.91
C ARG A 216 7.80 11.39 -2.49
N GLN A 217 7.52 10.81 -3.67
CA GLN A 217 8.43 9.93 -4.41
C GLN A 217 9.43 10.76 -5.22
N THR A 218 10.73 10.43 -5.13
CA THR A 218 11.75 11.08 -5.94
C THR A 218 12.18 10.19 -7.12
N LEU A 219 12.65 10.84 -8.20
CA LEU A 219 13.24 10.13 -9.34
C LEU A 219 14.45 9.29 -8.91
N GLU A 220 15.28 9.84 -8.04
CA GLU A 220 16.51 9.19 -7.56
C GLU A 220 16.23 7.94 -6.74
N ALA A 221 15.17 7.95 -5.94
CA ALA A 221 14.68 6.76 -5.21
C ALA A 221 14.24 5.67 -6.19
N SER A 222 13.41 6.02 -7.19
CA SER A 222 12.96 5.10 -8.23
C SER A 222 14.14 4.49 -9.01
N GLN A 223 15.12 5.31 -9.40
CA GLN A 223 16.32 4.85 -10.07
C GLN A 223 17.22 3.96 -9.18
N ALA A 224 17.30 4.27 -7.87
CA ALA A 224 18.06 3.46 -6.93
C ALA A 224 17.43 2.06 -6.77
N ILE A 225 16.11 1.98 -6.65
CA ILE A 225 15.37 0.71 -6.58
C ILE A 225 15.56 -0.10 -7.86
N ALA A 226 15.44 0.52 -9.04
CA ALA A 226 15.68 -0.15 -10.32
C ALA A 226 17.08 -0.79 -10.38
N ARG A 227 18.11 -0.09 -9.88
CA ARG A 227 19.48 -0.65 -9.78
C ARG A 227 19.60 -1.77 -8.76
N LEU A 228 19.01 -1.61 -7.55
CA LEU A 228 19.02 -2.63 -6.49
C LEU A 228 18.36 -3.92 -6.96
N HIS A 229 17.23 -3.79 -7.65
CA HIS A 229 16.50 -4.93 -8.22
C HIS A 229 17.12 -5.49 -9.50
N ARG A 230 18.22 -4.89 -9.98
CA ARG A 230 18.94 -5.30 -11.20
C ARG A 230 18.01 -5.37 -12.43
N LEU A 231 17.15 -4.36 -12.56
CA LEU A 231 16.19 -4.29 -13.66
C LEU A 231 16.92 -3.92 -14.97
N ASP A 232 16.43 -4.49 -16.08
CA ASP A 232 16.89 -4.10 -17.41
C ASP A 232 16.47 -2.65 -17.73
N PRO A 233 17.39 -1.71 -17.95
CA PRO A 233 17.04 -0.32 -18.30
C PRO A 233 16.14 -0.21 -19.53
N GLY A 234 16.21 -1.16 -20.46
CA GLY A 234 15.33 -1.25 -21.61
C GLY A 234 13.88 -1.60 -21.27
N LYS A 235 13.61 -2.06 -20.04
CA LYS A 235 12.30 -2.46 -19.53
C LYS A 235 11.83 -1.62 -18.33
N VAL A 236 12.48 -0.47 -18.08
CA VAL A 236 12.07 0.46 -17.01
C VAL A 236 11.60 1.76 -17.62
N VAL A 237 10.46 2.29 -17.14
CA VAL A 237 9.92 3.60 -17.49
C VAL A 237 9.81 4.45 -16.23
N PHE A 238 10.33 5.68 -16.29
CA PHE A 238 10.22 6.68 -15.23
C PHE A 238 9.32 7.82 -15.70
N ALA A 239 8.14 7.97 -15.11
CA ALA A 239 7.21 9.04 -15.42
C ALA A 239 7.07 10.04 -14.27
N GLN A 240 6.95 11.31 -14.59
CA GLN A 240 6.63 12.30 -13.59
C GLN A 240 5.12 12.40 -13.43
N GLN A 241 4.62 12.25 -12.20
CA GLN A 241 3.24 12.58 -11.85
C GLN A 241 3.01 14.07 -12.13
N ASN A 242 1.88 14.42 -12.72
CA ASN A 242 1.55 15.80 -13.03
C ASN A 242 1.50 16.64 -11.73
N PRO A 243 2.31 17.70 -11.58
CA PRO A 243 2.32 18.52 -10.37
C PRO A 243 0.95 19.14 -10.02
N ALA A 244 0.13 19.45 -11.03
CA ALA A 244 -1.20 20.01 -10.81
C ALA A 244 -2.15 19.02 -10.12
N VAL A 245 -2.06 17.71 -10.42
CA VAL A 245 -2.88 16.72 -9.72
C VAL A 245 -2.40 16.47 -8.31
N ILE A 246 -1.08 16.58 -8.04
CA ILE A 246 -0.55 16.55 -6.67
C ILE A 246 -1.17 17.68 -5.85
N ASP A 247 -1.22 18.89 -6.41
CA ASP A 247 -1.83 20.06 -5.78
C ASP A 247 -3.36 19.97 -5.63
N ALA A 248 -4.02 19.09 -6.39
CA ALA A 248 -5.43 18.74 -6.23
C ALA A 248 -5.67 17.65 -5.15
N GLY A 249 -4.62 17.11 -4.52
CA GLY A 249 -4.73 16.12 -3.44
C GLY A 249 -4.34 14.69 -3.84
N VAL A 250 -3.78 14.49 -5.02
CA VAL A 250 -3.26 13.19 -5.47
C VAL A 250 -1.86 12.99 -4.89
N PHE A 251 -1.80 12.46 -3.69
CA PHE A 251 -0.55 12.33 -2.92
C PHE A 251 0.31 11.13 -3.30
N HIS A 252 -0.24 10.14 -4.01
CA HIS A 252 0.43 8.99 -4.61
C HIS A 252 -0.15 8.70 -6.00
N ASN A 253 0.61 8.00 -6.84
CA ASN A 253 0.13 7.61 -8.17
C ASN A 253 -1.13 6.73 -8.12
N ASP A 254 -1.25 5.85 -7.12
CA ASP A 254 -2.39 4.94 -6.96
C ASP A 254 -3.73 5.66 -6.68
N VAL A 255 -3.72 6.99 -6.48
CA VAL A 255 -4.93 7.82 -6.38
C VAL A 255 -5.42 8.33 -7.75
N ILE A 256 -4.59 8.28 -8.79
CA ILE A 256 -4.90 8.80 -10.14
C ILE A 256 -4.69 7.79 -11.26
N ALA A 257 -4.07 6.65 -10.97
CA ALA A 257 -3.81 5.58 -11.93
C ALA A 257 -3.73 4.22 -11.24
N VAL A 258 -4.27 3.19 -11.87
CA VAL A 258 -4.10 1.79 -11.46
C VAL A 258 -3.82 0.93 -12.68
N GLY A 259 -2.81 0.08 -12.60
CA GLY A 259 -2.45 -0.83 -13.68
C GLY A 259 -2.36 -2.27 -13.23
N ASN A 260 -2.58 -3.22 -14.15
CA ASN A 260 -2.34 -4.64 -13.96
C ASN A 260 -2.26 -5.37 -15.31
N GLY A 261 -1.46 -6.44 -15.40
CA GLY A 261 -1.24 -7.11 -16.67
C GLY A 261 -0.73 -6.11 -17.72
N ASN A 262 -1.39 -6.04 -18.86
CA ASN A 262 -1.07 -5.07 -19.92
C ASN A 262 -1.98 -3.82 -19.90
N VAL A 263 -2.76 -3.58 -18.85
CA VAL A 263 -3.74 -2.49 -18.78
C VAL A 263 -3.33 -1.43 -17.78
N LEU A 264 -3.41 -0.17 -18.20
CA LEU A 264 -3.37 1.00 -17.33
C LEU A 264 -4.70 1.74 -17.39
N PHE A 265 -5.38 1.87 -16.26
CA PHE A 265 -6.57 2.68 -16.06
C PHE A 265 -6.17 3.95 -15.32
N CYS A 266 -6.22 5.11 -15.97
CA CYS A 266 -5.71 6.36 -15.42
C CYS A 266 -6.53 7.57 -15.88
N HIS A 267 -6.42 8.65 -15.14
CA HIS A 267 -6.95 9.95 -15.56
C HIS A 267 -6.08 10.54 -16.68
N ALA A 268 -6.68 11.30 -17.62
CA ALA A 268 -5.97 11.94 -18.72
C ALA A 268 -4.92 12.97 -18.29
N PHE A 269 -4.94 13.40 -17.02
CA PHE A 269 -3.95 14.30 -16.41
C PHE A 269 -3.03 13.62 -15.39
N ALA A 270 -2.93 12.29 -15.37
CA ALA A 270 -2.14 11.59 -14.37
C ALA A 270 -0.63 11.94 -14.44
N PHE A 271 -0.09 12.01 -15.65
CA PHE A 271 1.35 12.18 -15.85
C PHE A 271 1.66 13.47 -16.61
N LEU A 272 2.85 14.01 -16.34
CA LEU A 272 3.43 15.03 -17.21
C LEU A 272 3.82 14.39 -18.54
N ASP A 273 3.53 15.06 -19.66
CA ASP A 273 3.75 14.51 -21.01
C ASP A 273 3.14 13.10 -21.22
N GLN A 274 1.91 12.87 -20.74
CA GLN A 274 1.25 11.55 -20.69
C GLN A 274 1.35 10.77 -22.00
N SER A 275 1.14 11.41 -23.16
CA SER A 275 1.23 10.74 -24.47
C SER A 275 2.59 10.10 -24.71
N LYS A 276 3.70 10.74 -24.28
CA LYS A 276 5.05 10.17 -24.39
C LYS A 276 5.24 9.00 -23.45
N VAL A 277 4.73 9.10 -22.21
CA VAL A 277 4.78 8.02 -21.21
C VAL A 277 4.07 6.78 -21.74
N LEU A 278 2.84 6.93 -22.26
CA LEU A 278 2.07 5.83 -22.81
C LEU A 278 2.74 5.20 -24.03
N ALA A 279 3.31 6.03 -24.93
CA ALA A 279 4.08 5.54 -26.08
C ALA A 279 5.32 4.74 -25.66
N GLU A 280 6.08 5.21 -24.66
CA GLU A 280 7.27 4.51 -24.15
C GLU A 280 6.90 3.16 -23.50
N ILE A 281 5.81 3.09 -22.72
CA ILE A 281 5.33 1.83 -22.16
C ILE A 281 4.94 0.87 -23.28
N THR A 282 4.19 1.35 -24.31
CA THR A 282 3.75 0.55 -25.45
C THR A 282 4.96 -0.02 -26.22
N GLU A 283 5.97 0.80 -26.50
CA GLU A 283 7.19 0.38 -27.19
C GLU A 283 7.95 -0.70 -26.39
N LYS A 284 8.16 -0.45 -25.09
CA LYS A 284 8.93 -1.36 -24.22
C LYS A 284 8.18 -2.66 -23.92
N LEU A 285 6.84 -2.64 -23.87
CA LEU A 285 6.03 -3.85 -23.67
C LEU A 285 5.90 -4.68 -24.96
N GLY A 286 6.02 -4.08 -26.12
CA GLY A 286 5.95 -4.78 -27.41
C GLY A 286 4.58 -4.74 -28.09
N GLY A 287 3.75 -3.73 -27.81
CA GLY A 287 2.54 -3.42 -28.56
C GLY A 287 1.20 -3.86 -27.93
N ASP A 288 1.23 -4.72 -26.92
CA ASP A 288 -0.01 -5.25 -26.29
C ASP A 288 -0.59 -4.34 -25.19
N PHE A 289 0.00 -3.17 -24.97
CA PHE A 289 -0.41 -2.25 -23.91
C PHE A 289 -1.75 -1.58 -24.21
N VAL A 290 -2.63 -1.53 -23.21
CA VAL A 290 -3.96 -0.93 -23.26
C VAL A 290 -4.04 0.20 -22.24
N ALA A 291 -4.09 1.44 -22.70
CA ALA A 291 -4.38 2.60 -21.86
C ALA A 291 -5.88 2.89 -21.88
N LEU A 292 -6.51 2.92 -20.71
CA LEU A 292 -7.89 3.36 -20.50
C LEU A 292 -7.84 4.74 -19.82
N GLU A 293 -7.81 5.77 -20.64
CA GLU A 293 -7.73 7.15 -20.16
C GLU A 293 -9.13 7.70 -19.85
N VAL A 294 -9.27 8.30 -18.66
CA VAL A 294 -10.53 8.92 -18.21
C VAL A 294 -10.42 10.42 -18.40
N GLU A 295 -11.24 10.95 -19.31
CA GLU A 295 -11.26 12.36 -19.60
C GLU A 295 -11.95 13.17 -18.49
N SER A 296 -11.50 14.43 -18.29
CA SER A 296 -12.12 15.32 -17.30
C SER A 296 -13.59 15.63 -17.60
N ALA A 297 -14.02 15.49 -18.84
CA ALA A 297 -15.44 15.63 -19.22
C ALA A 297 -16.28 14.49 -18.63
N ASP A 298 -15.73 13.28 -18.52
CA ASP A 298 -16.40 12.12 -17.93
C ASP A 298 -16.27 12.13 -16.39
N VAL A 299 -15.05 12.29 -15.86
CA VAL A 299 -14.75 12.33 -14.40
C VAL A 299 -13.71 13.41 -14.14
N THR A 300 -13.99 14.38 -13.30
CA THR A 300 -13.01 15.40 -12.91
C THR A 300 -11.94 14.84 -11.96
N VAL A 301 -10.81 15.52 -11.83
CA VAL A 301 -9.77 15.13 -10.84
C VAL A 301 -10.35 15.16 -9.42
N GLU A 302 -11.21 16.14 -9.11
CA GLU A 302 -11.87 16.27 -7.81
C GLU A 302 -12.81 15.07 -7.54
N ASP A 303 -13.61 14.66 -8.54
CA ASP A 303 -14.49 13.48 -8.42
C ASP A 303 -13.66 12.20 -8.25
N ALA A 304 -12.57 12.05 -8.99
CA ALA A 304 -11.66 10.92 -8.89
C ALA A 304 -11.00 10.83 -7.50
N VAL A 305 -10.55 11.95 -6.94
CA VAL A 305 -9.98 12.04 -5.59
C VAL A 305 -11.04 11.77 -4.53
N ALA A 306 -12.24 12.35 -4.66
CA ALA A 306 -13.31 12.20 -3.66
C ALA A 306 -13.85 10.76 -3.59
N SER A 307 -13.91 10.07 -4.73
CA SER A 307 -14.41 8.70 -4.84
C SER A 307 -13.33 7.63 -4.70
N TYR A 308 -12.04 8.00 -4.77
CA TYR A 308 -10.91 7.07 -4.88
C TYR A 308 -11.04 6.11 -6.08
N LEU A 309 -11.57 6.60 -7.21
CA LEU A 309 -11.81 5.80 -8.41
C LEU A 309 -10.59 4.98 -8.83
N PHE A 310 -9.42 5.59 -8.87
CA PHE A 310 -8.18 4.92 -9.28
C PHE A 310 -7.47 4.20 -8.13
N ASN A 311 -7.81 4.51 -6.87
CA ASN A 311 -7.33 3.73 -5.72
C ASN A 311 -8.14 2.44 -5.55
N SER A 312 -8.40 1.81 -6.68
CA SER A 312 -9.12 0.56 -6.87
C SER A 312 -8.14 -0.59 -7.07
N GLN A 313 -8.61 -1.84 -6.97
CA GLN A 313 -7.80 -2.98 -7.38
C GLN A 313 -8.26 -3.45 -8.75
N LEU A 314 -7.34 -3.45 -9.71
CA LEU A 314 -7.52 -4.07 -11.01
C LEU A 314 -6.95 -5.47 -10.95
N LEU A 315 -7.78 -6.50 -11.14
CA LEU A 315 -7.46 -7.91 -10.94
C LEU A 315 -7.72 -8.69 -12.22
N THR A 316 -6.78 -9.55 -12.62
CA THR A 316 -6.92 -10.39 -13.83
C THR A 316 -7.50 -11.75 -13.47
N ARG A 317 -8.60 -12.14 -14.09
CA ARG A 317 -9.22 -13.46 -13.96
C ARG A 317 -8.48 -14.52 -14.80
N ALA A 318 -8.78 -15.78 -14.54
CA ALA A 318 -8.16 -16.91 -15.25
C ALA A 318 -8.47 -16.92 -16.77
N ASP A 319 -9.57 -16.33 -17.20
CA ASP A 319 -9.96 -16.18 -18.60
C ASP A 319 -9.35 -14.94 -19.29
N GLY A 320 -8.51 -14.17 -18.57
CA GLY A 320 -7.89 -12.94 -19.07
C GLY A 320 -8.76 -11.69 -18.94
N SER A 321 -10.04 -11.80 -18.58
CA SER A 321 -10.88 -10.65 -18.27
C SER A 321 -10.45 -10.01 -16.95
N MET A 322 -10.81 -8.73 -16.76
CA MET A 322 -10.44 -7.99 -15.55
C MET A 322 -11.65 -7.61 -14.73
N LEU A 323 -11.48 -7.74 -13.40
CA LEU A 323 -12.36 -7.26 -12.36
C LEU A 323 -11.77 -5.96 -11.80
N LEU A 324 -12.58 -4.90 -11.71
CA LEU A 324 -12.23 -3.67 -11.00
C LEU A 324 -12.98 -3.63 -9.65
N LEU A 325 -12.22 -3.79 -8.55
CA LEU A 325 -12.74 -3.64 -7.19
C LEU A 325 -12.65 -2.17 -6.81
N VAL A 326 -13.81 -1.54 -6.57
CA VAL A 326 -13.96 -0.12 -6.23
C VAL A 326 -14.57 0.05 -4.84
N PRO A 327 -14.28 1.15 -4.13
CA PRO A 327 -14.95 1.46 -2.88
C PRO A 327 -16.39 1.94 -3.11
N GLU A 328 -17.22 1.87 -2.07
CA GLU A 328 -18.63 2.31 -2.10
C GLU A 328 -18.78 3.79 -2.49
N GLU A 329 -17.76 4.61 -2.25
CA GLU A 329 -17.70 6.02 -2.62
C GLU A 329 -17.82 6.23 -4.14
N CYS A 330 -17.34 5.29 -4.95
CA CYS A 330 -17.52 5.31 -6.41
C CYS A 330 -19.00 5.18 -6.80
N ARG A 331 -19.78 4.33 -6.09
CA ARG A 331 -21.22 4.19 -6.34
C ARG A 331 -22.00 5.44 -5.92
N ARG A 332 -21.56 6.11 -4.86
CA ARG A 332 -22.23 7.32 -4.32
C ARG A 332 -21.95 8.57 -5.12
N ASN A 333 -20.87 8.61 -5.91
CA ASN A 333 -20.60 9.71 -6.84
C ASN A 333 -21.29 9.41 -8.19
N GLU A 334 -22.34 10.14 -8.50
CA GLU A 334 -23.17 9.91 -9.69
C GLU A 334 -22.38 9.96 -11.00
N ARG A 335 -21.46 10.91 -11.12
CA ARG A 335 -20.61 11.06 -12.32
C ARG A 335 -19.68 9.86 -12.49
N VAL A 336 -18.98 9.47 -11.41
CA VAL A 336 -18.09 8.32 -11.41
C VAL A 336 -18.85 7.03 -11.68
N TRP A 337 -20.01 6.85 -11.05
CA TRP A 337 -20.83 5.66 -11.27
C TRP A 337 -21.33 5.55 -12.70
N THR A 338 -21.81 6.66 -13.28
CA THR A 338 -22.24 6.72 -14.68
C THR A 338 -21.09 6.36 -15.63
N TYR A 339 -19.89 6.88 -15.37
CA TYR A 339 -18.70 6.53 -16.14
C TYR A 339 -18.37 5.03 -16.05
N LEU A 340 -18.39 4.46 -14.83
CA LEU A 340 -18.11 3.04 -14.63
C LEU A 340 -19.11 2.12 -15.36
N GLN A 341 -20.41 2.49 -15.38
CA GLN A 341 -21.42 1.77 -16.17
C GLN A 341 -21.16 1.88 -17.68
N LYS A 342 -20.75 3.07 -18.16
CA LYS A 342 -20.33 3.27 -19.56
C LYS A 342 -19.08 2.43 -19.90
N LEU A 343 -18.10 2.35 -19.00
CA LEU A 343 -16.89 1.55 -19.17
C LEU A 343 -17.21 0.05 -19.35
N LEU A 344 -18.12 -0.49 -18.53
CA LEU A 344 -18.56 -1.89 -18.65
C LEU A 344 -19.29 -2.20 -19.95
N ALA A 345 -19.98 -1.21 -20.52
CA ALA A 345 -20.68 -1.36 -21.81
C ALA A 345 -19.71 -1.35 -23.01
N GLN A 346 -18.48 -0.91 -22.82
CA GLN A 346 -17.45 -0.87 -23.86
C GLN A 346 -16.71 -2.21 -23.97
N GLN A 347 -16.06 -2.44 -25.12
CA GLN A 347 -15.19 -3.60 -25.30
C GLN A 347 -13.77 -3.35 -24.73
N THR A 348 -13.66 -3.25 -23.41
CA THR A 348 -12.39 -3.10 -22.70
C THR A 348 -12.03 -4.39 -21.97
N PRO A 349 -10.80 -4.57 -21.48
CA PRO A 349 -10.46 -5.72 -20.64
C PRO A 349 -11.24 -5.77 -19.31
N ILE A 350 -11.70 -4.63 -18.77
CA ILE A 350 -12.50 -4.55 -17.54
C ILE A 350 -13.94 -4.96 -17.86
N ARG A 351 -14.37 -6.11 -17.31
CA ARG A 351 -15.68 -6.72 -17.57
C ARG A 351 -16.61 -6.75 -16.38
N GLU A 352 -16.08 -6.51 -15.20
CA GLU A 352 -16.84 -6.63 -13.96
C GLU A 352 -16.42 -5.57 -12.95
N LEU A 353 -17.38 -5.08 -12.17
CA LEU A 353 -17.16 -4.22 -11.01
C LEU A 353 -17.52 -4.98 -9.73
N LEU A 354 -16.64 -4.94 -8.74
CA LEU A 354 -16.92 -5.37 -7.39
C LEU A 354 -16.89 -4.14 -6.48
N VAL A 355 -18.03 -3.79 -5.90
CA VAL A 355 -18.13 -2.67 -4.96
C VAL A 355 -18.03 -3.19 -3.54
N MET A 356 -17.11 -2.62 -2.73
CA MET A 356 -16.95 -3.02 -1.33
C MET A 356 -17.03 -1.82 -0.39
N ASP A 357 -17.69 -2.02 0.75
CA ASP A 357 -17.67 -1.05 1.85
C ASP A 357 -16.38 -1.21 2.66
N LEU A 358 -15.46 -0.29 2.42
CA LEU A 358 -14.18 -0.16 3.15
C LEU A 358 -14.13 1.17 3.91
N ARG A 359 -15.25 1.59 4.43
CA ARG A 359 -15.50 2.91 5.01
C ARG A 359 -14.47 3.32 6.05
N GLU A 360 -14.06 2.41 6.92
CA GLU A 360 -13.11 2.74 7.98
C GLU A 360 -11.70 3.04 7.42
N SER A 361 -11.26 2.30 6.39
CA SER A 361 -10.03 2.61 5.66
C SER A 361 -10.15 3.91 4.86
N MET A 362 -11.26 4.09 4.14
CA MET A 362 -11.54 5.29 3.35
C MET A 362 -11.53 6.56 4.20
N ARG A 363 -12.13 6.52 5.40
CA ARG A 363 -12.10 7.62 6.37
C ARG A 363 -10.70 7.95 6.84
N ASN A 364 -9.83 6.95 6.95
CA ASN A 364 -8.41 7.15 7.30
C ASN A 364 -7.56 7.57 6.10
N GLY A 365 -8.13 7.55 4.89
CA GLY A 365 -7.54 8.11 3.67
C GLY A 365 -6.84 7.12 2.77
N GLY A 366 -7.25 5.85 2.76
CA GLY A 366 -6.77 4.83 1.82
C GLY A 366 -7.89 3.93 1.33
N GLY A 367 -7.96 3.73 0.02
CA GLY A 367 -8.91 2.86 -0.66
C GLY A 367 -8.37 1.43 -0.87
N PRO A 368 -9.06 0.62 -1.69
CA PRO A 368 -8.70 -0.78 -1.92
C PRO A 368 -7.25 -1.02 -2.36
N ALA A 369 -6.69 -0.16 -3.22
CA ALA A 369 -5.32 -0.29 -3.68
C ALA A 369 -4.30 -0.05 -2.56
N CYS A 370 -4.55 0.92 -1.68
CA CYS A 370 -3.66 1.20 -0.56
C CYS A 370 -3.51 0.01 0.40
N LEU A 371 -4.55 -0.80 0.55
CA LEU A 371 -4.57 -1.92 1.49
C LEU A 371 -3.71 -3.11 1.06
N ARG A 372 -3.26 -3.18 -0.20
CA ARG A 372 -2.59 -4.37 -0.72
C ARG A 372 -1.18 -4.10 -1.22
N LEU A 373 -0.28 -5.05 -1.01
CA LEU A 373 0.99 -5.19 -1.72
C LEU A 373 0.84 -6.28 -2.78
N ARG A 374 1.02 -5.94 -4.05
CA ARG A 374 1.01 -6.90 -5.14
C ARG A 374 2.37 -7.57 -5.28
N VAL A 375 2.37 -8.90 -5.36
CA VAL A 375 3.57 -9.71 -5.57
C VAL A 375 3.27 -10.73 -6.67
N GLU A 376 4.01 -10.70 -7.77
CA GLU A 376 3.90 -11.71 -8.79
C GLU A 376 4.83 -12.87 -8.46
N LEU A 377 4.29 -14.09 -8.44
CA LEU A 377 4.96 -15.29 -7.98
C LEU A 377 4.74 -16.47 -8.95
N THR A 378 5.79 -17.19 -9.26
CA THR A 378 5.66 -18.52 -9.87
C THR A 378 5.08 -19.50 -8.86
N GLU A 379 4.60 -20.69 -9.34
CA GLU A 379 4.11 -21.75 -8.44
C GLU A 379 5.14 -22.14 -7.37
N GLN A 380 6.42 -22.23 -7.74
CA GLN A 380 7.50 -22.56 -6.80
C GLN A 380 7.71 -21.44 -5.78
N GLN A 381 7.71 -20.20 -6.22
CA GLN A 381 7.82 -19.04 -5.32
C GLN A 381 6.62 -18.93 -4.38
N LEU A 382 5.40 -19.17 -4.88
CA LEU A 382 4.19 -19.17 -4.06
C LEU A 382 4.22 -20.29 -3.00
N ALA A 383 4.74 -21.48 -3.35
CA ALA A 383 4.92 -22.59 -2.41
C ALA A 383 5.99 -22.30 -1.33
N ALA A 384 6.92 -21.38 -1.60
CA ALA A 384 7.97 -20.94 -0.67
C ALA A 384 7.54 -19.76 0.23
N VAL A 385 6.36 -19.16 0.01
CA VAL A 385 5.78 -18.18 0.93
C VAL A 385 5.35 -18.88 2.21
N ASN A 386 5.47 -18.20 3.35
CA ASN A 386 4.96 -18.70 4.63
C ASN A 386 3.46 -19.06 4.50
N PRO A 387 3.09 -20.34 4.52
CA PRO A 387 1.72 -20.78 4.22
C PRO A 387 0.70 -20.32 5.28
N ALA A 388 1.14 -19.98 6.49
CA ALA A 388 0.26 -19.47 7.54
C ALA A 388 -0.25 -18.05 7.26
N THR A 389 0.33 -17.35 6.28
CA THR A 389 -0.11 -16.01 5.86
C THR A 389 -1.03 -16.03 4.64
N LEU A 390 -1.25 -17.19 4.00
CA LEU A 390 -2.11 -17.30 2.83
C LEU A 390 -3.58 -17.50 3.25
N MET A 391 -4.47 -16.65 2.74
CA MET A 391 -5.89 -16.62 3.10
C MET A 391 -6.62 -17.88 2.66
N ASN A 392 -7.32 -18.48 3.61
CA ASN A 392 -8.24 -19.59 3.43
C ASN A 392 -9.31 -19.55 4.54
N ASP A 393 -10.28 -20.46 4.50
CA ASP A 393 -11.37 -20.50 5.49
C ASP A 393 -10.90 -20.67 6.93
N ALA A 394 -9.85 -21.44 7.15
CA ALA A 394 -9.32 -21.69 8.50
C ALA A 394 -8.62 -20.43 9.04
N LEU A 395 -7.78 -19.78 8.23
CA LEU A 395 -7.11 -18.55 8.60
C LEU A 395 -8.11 -17.41 8.82
N TYR A 396 -9.09 -17.26 7.91
CA TYR A 396 -10.15 -16.26 8.06
C TYR A 396 -10.89 -16.38 9.38
N ARG A 397 -11.33 -17.59 9.75
CA ARG A 397 -12.00 -17.83 11.05
C ARG A 397 -11.09 -17.52 12.24
N ARG A 398 -9.81 -17.94 12.18
CA ARG A 398 -8.84 -17.65 13.25
C ARG A 398 -8.63 -16.15 13.42
N LEU A 399 -8.44 -15.42 12.33
CA LEU A 399 -8.22 -13.97 12.37
C LEU A 399 -9.48 -13.21 12.81
N THR A 400 -10.67 -13.64 12.38
CA THR A 400 -11.94 -13.05 12.84
C THR A 400 -12.11 -13.25 14.35
N THR A 401 -11.90 -14.47 14.86
CA THR A 401 -11.95 -14.76 16.30
C THR A 401 -10.92 -13.95 17.08
N TRP A 402 -9.71 -13.80 16.54
CA TRP A 402 -8.66 -12.99 17.15
C TRP A 402 -9.05 -11.50 17.20
N VAL A 403 -9.62 -10.94 16.13
CA VAL A 403 -10.14 -9.56 16.11
C VAL A 403 -11.25 -9.40 17.15
N GLU A 404 -12.21 -10.32 17.20
CA GLU A 404 -13.32 -10.30 18.15
C GLU A 404 -12.86 -10.31 19.62
N LYS A 405 -11.79 -11.05 19.90
CA LYS A 405 -11.19 -11.18 21.23
C LYS A 405 -10.43 -9.93 21.68
N HIS A 406 -9.65 -9.30 20.77
CA HIS A 406 -8.62 -8.32 21.13
C HIS A 406 -8.98 -6.88 20.80
N TYR A 407 -9.93 -6.64 19.88
CA TYR A 407 -10.15 -5.29 19.37
C TYR A 407 -11.31 -4.60 20.07
N ARG A 408 -11.07 -3.34 20.43
CA ARG A 408 -12.13 -2.46 20.89
C ARG A 408 -13.04 -2.08 19.72
N ASP A 409 -14.33 -1.90 19.99
CA ASP A 409 -15.33 -1.39 19.05
C ASP A 409 -15.44 0.14 19.06
N GLN A 410 -14.83 0.79 20.06
CA GLN A 410 -14.69 2.23 20.15
C GLN A 410 -13.29 2.58 20.68
N LEU A 411 -12.63 3.56 20.05
CA LEU A 411 -11.35 4.09 20.46
C LEU A 411 -11.37 5.62 20.29
N SER A 412 -11.35 6.32 21.42
CA SER A 412 -11.34 7.78 21.48
C SER A 412 -9.93 8.33 21.67
N GLU A 413 -9.75 9.63 21.54
CA GLU A 413 -8.45 10.29 21.76
C GLU A 413 -7.94 10.08 23.19
N SER A 414 -8.84 10.05 24.21
CA SER A 414 -8.46 9.79 25.60
C SER A 414 -7.93 8.37 25.82
N ASP A 415 -8.47 7.38 25.09
CA ASP A 415 -8.01 5.99 25.18
C ASP A 415 -6.60 5.81 24.62
N LEU A 416 -6.24 6.61 23.60
CA LEU A 416 -4.94 6.51 22.95
C LEU A 416 -3.76 6.83 23.88
N ALA A 417 -3.98 7.64 24.92
CA ALA A 417 -2.96 8.00 25.91
C ALA A 417 -2.94 7.03 27.11
N ASP A 418 -3.85 6.06 27.17
CA ASP A 418 -3.88 5.05 28.24
C ASP A 418 -2.78 3.99 28.01
N PRO A 419 -1.82 3.81 28.93
CA PRO A 419 -0.80 2.78 28.82
C PRO A 419 -1.38 1.34 28.70
N ALA A 420 -2.57 1.07 29.24
CA ALA A 420 -3.22 -0.23 29.12
C ALA A 420 -3.48 -0.61 27.65
N LEU A 421 -3.70 0.36 26.77
CA LEU A 421 -3.87 0.11 25.34
C LEU A 421 -2.61 -0.50 24.69
N LEU A 422 -1.41 -0.14 25.17
CA LEU A 422 -0.17 -0.75 24.70
C LEU A 422 -0.09 -2.23 25.08
N ASP A 423 -0.46 -2.57 26.33
CA ASP A 423 -0.45 -3.95 26.81
C ASP A 423 -1.48 -4.80 26.05
N GLU A 424 -2.68 -4.28 25.79
CA GLU A 424 -3.69 -4.90 24.93
C GLU A 424 -3.16 -5.10 23.50
N CYS A 425 -2.51 -4.10 22.93
CA CYS A 425 -1.92 -4.17 21.59
C CYS A 425 -0.83 -5.27 21.53
N ARG A 426 0.08 -5.30 22.49
CA ARG A 426 1.14 -6.31 22.53
C ARG A 426 0.61 -7.72 22.70
N ALA A 427 -0.36 -7.91 23.58
CA ALA A 427 -1.02 -9.22 23.76
C ALA A 427 -1.68 -9.71 22.46
N ALA A 428 -2.36 -8.80 21.74
CA ALA A 428 -2.95 -9.11 20.44
C ALA A 428 -1.89 -9.48 19.41
N LEU A 429 -0.82 -8.69 19.29
CA LEU A 429 0.24 -8.90 18.31
C LEU A 429 1.08 -10.15 18.60
N ASP A 430 1.31 -10.48 19.86
CA ASP A 430 2.02 -11.71 20.25
C ASP A 430 1.24 -12.96 19.84
N GLU A 431 -0.08 -12.99 20.09
CA GLU A 431 -0.95 -14.08 19.61
C GLU A 431 -0.98 -14.13 18.08
N LEU A 432 -1.00 -12.96 17.40
CA LEU A 432 -1.00 -12.90 15.94
C LEU A 432 0.27 -13.50 15.32
N THR A 433 1.44 -13.26 15.92
CA THR A 433 2.69 -13.89 15.43
C THR A 433 2.66 -15.40 15.49
N GLN A 434 1.94 -15.97 16.45
CA GLN A 434 1.72 -17.42 16.55
C GLN A 434 0.71 -17.90 15.50
N ILE A 435 -0.38 -17.13 15.26
CA ILE A 435 -1.38 -17.44 14.23
C ILE A 435 -0.73 -17.48 12.84
N LEU A 436 0.11 -16.50 12.53
CA LEU A 436 0.74 -16.32 11.22
C LEU A 436 2.13 -16.97 11.11
N CYS A 437 2.61 -17.65 12.16
CA CYS A 437 3.94 -18.27 12.20
C CYS A 437 5.08 -17.32 11.80
N LEU A 438 5.08 -16.09 12.32
CA LEU A 438 6.05 -15.05 11.94
C LEU A 438 7.33 -15.06 12.79
N GLY A 439 7.34 -15.77 13.92
CA GLY A 439 8.39 -15.62 14.92
C GLY A 439 8.38 -14.24 15.57
N SER A 440 9.52 -13.81 16.10
CA SER A 440 9.65 -12.51 16.77
C SER A 440 9.92 -11.40 15.76
N VAL A 441 8.89 -10.65 15.37
CA VAL A 441 8.98 -9.54 14.40
C VAL A 441 8.84 -8.17 15.06
N TYR A 442 8.32 -8.10 16.27
CA TYR A 442 8.08 -6.83 16.97
C TYR A 442 9.21 -6.47 17.93
N PRO A 443 9.50 -5.18 18.14
CA PRO A 443 10.54 -4.74 19.08
C PRO A 443 10.39 -5.30 20.49
N PHE A 444 9.17 -5.40 21.01
CA PHE A 444 8.93 -5.94 22.36
C PHE A 444 9.21 -7.43 22.48
N GLN A 445 9.23 -8.19 21.38
CA GLN A 445 9.54 -9.62 21.36
C GLN A 445 11.04 -9.90 21.25
N ILE A 446 11.84 -8.97 20.69
CA ILE A 446 13.27 -9.16 20.43
C ILE A 446 14.17 -8.46 21.47
N GLY A 447 13.58 -7.98 22.58
CA GLY A 447 14.33 -7.26 23.61
C GLY A 447 14.78 -5.89 23.11
N GLY A 448 13.84 -5.04 22.77
CA GLY A 448 14.01 -3.80 21.99
C GLY A 448 15.22 -2.96 22.39
N GLU A 449 16.01 -2.62 21.39
CA GLU A 449 17.02 -1.57 21.42
C GLU A 449 16.42 -0.17 21.60
#